data_eacc6dd1486be61279b455f28026a803
#
_entry.id   eacc6dd1486be61279b455f28026a803
#
_cell.length_a   1.000
_cell.length_b   1.000
_cell.length_c   1.000
_cell.angle_alpha   90.00
_cell.angle_beta   90.00
_cell.angle_gamma   90.00
#
_symmetry.space_group_name_H-M   'P 1'
#
loop_
_entity.id
_entity.type
_entity.pdbx_description
1 polymer ?
#
loop_
_entity_poly.entity_id
_entity_poly.type
_entity_poly.pdbx_seq_one_letter_code
_entity_poly.pdbx_strand_id
1 'polypeptide(L)'
;MRPDTQRLQQVIINLLSNADKFTRNGKITLGLKVDEKQREVLFSVSDTGTGIPLEKQKLVFERFEKLNEYVQGTGLGLSICKLTVEKWGGEIWVDPGYTDGARFVFTHPLDIEQPKK
;
A
#
# COMPACT_ATOMS: atom_id res chain seq x y z
N MET A 1 -7.30 -13.90 -17.11
CA MET A 1 -6.79 -13.07 -16.02
C MET A 1 -7.72 -13.12 -14.83
N ARG A 2 -7.15 -13.20 -13.67
CA ARG A 2 -7.97 -13.26 -12.48
C ARG A 2 -8.41 -11.88 -12.07
N PRO A 3 -9.61 -11.76 -11.51
CA PRO A 3 -10.11 -10.45 -11.08
C PRO A 3 -9.20 -9.82 -10.03
N ASP A 4 -8.62 -10.60 -9.13
CA ASP A 4 -7.77 -10.02 -8.11
C ASP A 4 -6.44 -9.52 -8.66
N THR A 5 -6.03 -9.99 -9.84
CA THR A 5 -4.84 -9.43 -10.47
C THR A 5 -5.06 -7.96 -10.84
N GLN A 6 -6.24 -7.64 -11.33
CA GLN A 6 -6.56 -6.26 -11.65
C GLN A 6 -6.62 -5.41 -10.40
N ARG A 7 -7.16 -5.96 -9.33
CA ARG A 7 -7.23 -5.22 -8.08
C ARG A 7 -5.85 -5.01 -7.48
N LEU A 8 -4.99 -6.01 -7.63
CA LEU A 8 -3.61 -5.88 -7.17
C LEU A 8 -2.92 -4.74 -7.90
N GLN A 9 -3.07 -4.69 -9.22
CA GLN A 9 -2.48 -3.61 -10.00
C GLN A 9 -3.04 -2.26 -9.56
N GLN A 10 -4.33 -2.21 -9.28
CA GLN A 10 -4.95 -0.95 -8.88
C GLN A 10 -4.38 -0.46 -7.56
N VAL A 11 -4.17 -1.37 -6.60
CA VAL A 11 -3.59 -0.99 -5.33
C VAL A 11 -2.18 -0.46 -5.53
N ILE A 12 -1.39 -1.14 -6.34
CA ILE A 12 -0.02 -0.70 -6.59
C ILE A 12 -0.01 0.67 -7.25
N ILE A 13 -0.87 0.87 -8.24
CA ILE A 13 -0.94 2.16 -8.94
C ILE A 13 -1.34 3.27 -7.97
N ASN A 14 -2.29 3.00 -7.10
CA ASN A 14 -2.72 4.01 -6.13
C ASN A 14 -1.62 4.36 -5.16
N LEU A 15 -0.86 3.36 -4.71
CA LEU A 15 0.23 3.63 -3.79
C LEU A 15 1.37 4.37 -4.47
N LEU A 16 1.67 4.02 -5.72
CA LEU A 16 2.71 4.74 -6.46
C LEU A 16 2.30 6.17 -6.73
N SER A 17 1.05 6.39 -7.07
CA SER A 17 0.55 7.72 -7.31
C SER A 17 0.62 8.56 -6.03
N ASN A 18 0.29 7.95 -4.92
CA ASN A 18 0.37 8.64 -3.64
C ASN A 18 1.82 9.00 -3.31
N ALA A 19 2.73 8.07 -3.54
CA ALA A 19 4.14 8.34 -3.28
C ALA A 19 4.65 9.48 -4.15
N ASP A 20 4.21 9.54 -5.40
CA ASP A 20 4.62 10.59 -6.31
C ASP A 20 4.22 11.97 -5.80
N LYS A 21 3.07 12.05 -5.15
CA LYS A 21 2.60 13.34 -4.63
C LYS A 21 3.47 13.86 -3.50
N PHE A 22 4.08 12.97 -2.74
CA PHE A 22 4.87 13.37 -1.58
C PHE A 22 6.36 13.43 -1.86
N THR A 23 6.79 13.01 -3.04
CA THR A 23 8.22 12.93 -3.34
C THR A 23 8.54 13.82 -4.51
N ARG A 24 9.31 14.87 -4.28
CA ARG A 24 9.64 15.79 -5.36
C ARG A 24 10.93 15.42 -6.05
N ASN A 25 11.99 15.35 -5.30
CA ASN A 25 13.30 15.07 -5.88
C ASN A 25 13.89 13.87 -5.22
N GLY A 26 13.12 12.83 -5.13
CA GLY A 26 13.57 11.68 -4.41
C GLY A 26 13.40 10.43 -5.22
N LYS A 27 13.22 9.35 -4.50
CA LYS A 27 13.17 8.03 -5.08
C LYS A 27 11.93 7.30 -4.58
N ILE A 28 11.30 6.56 -5.48
CA ILE A 28 10.19 5.69 -5.15
C ILE A 28 10.62 4.27 -5.49
N THR A 29 10.47 3.37 -4.54
CA THR A 29 10.90 1.99 -4.72
C THR A 29 9.74 1.04 -4.50
N LEU A 30 9.54 0.15 -5.45
CA LEU A 30 8.54 -0.91 -5.30
C LEU A 30 9.28 -2.18 -4.92
N GLY A 31 8.90 -2.78 -3.81
CA GLY A 31 9.52 -3.99 -3.32
C GLY A 31 8.55 -5.15 -3.29
N LEU A 32 9.10 -6.34 -3.29
CA LEU A 32 8.30 -7.55 -3.26
C LEU A 32 9.07 -8.62 -2.52
N LYS A 33 8.40 -9.30 -1.60
CA LYS A 33 9.03 -10.34 -0.82
C LYS A 33 8.02 -11.45 -0.59
N VAL A 34 8.44 -12.68 -0.82
CA VAL A 34 7.58 -13.84 -0.58
C VAL A 34 7.85 -14.37 0.82
N ASP A 35 6.78 -14.53 1.58
CA ASP A 35 6.86 -15.12 2.92
C ASP A 35 6.20 -16.48 2.86
N GLU A 36 7.01 -17.51 2.77
CA GLU A 36 6.47 -18.85 2.60
C GLU A 36 5.84 -19.40 3.87
N LYS A 37 6.30 -18.92 5.01
CA LYS A 37 5.71 -19.37 6.27
C LYS A 37 4.28 -18.90 6.43
N GLN A 38 4.05 -17.64 6.09
CA GLN A 38 2.72 -17.08 6.18
C GLN A 38 1.91 -17.30 4.91
N ARG A 39 2.55 -17.85 3.89
CA ARG A 39 1.89 -18.08 2.62
C ARG A 39 1.34 -16.80 2.04
N GLU A 40 2.18 -15.81 1.97
CA GLU A 40 1.77 -14.52 1.46
C GLU A 40 2.93 -13.82 0.78
N VAL A 41 2.59 -12.82 -0.03
CA VAL A 41 3.57 -11.96 -0.67
C VAL A 41 3.42 -10.58 -0.06
N LEU A 42 4.54 -9.99 0.33
CA LEU A 42 4.53 -8.62 0.85
C LEU A 42 4.97 -7.69 -0.27
N PHE A 43 4.15 -6.69 -0.51
CA PHE A 43 4.47 -5.63 -1.46
C PHE A 43 4.74 -4.37 -0.68
N SER A 44 5.73 -3.60 -1.12
CA SER A 44 6.00 -2.34 -0.45
C SER A 44 6.24 -1.24 -1.48
N VAL A 45 5.75 -0.05 -1.15
CA VAL A 45 6.01 1.14 -1.94
C VAL A 45 6.65 2.13 -0.98
N SER A 46 7.92 2.41 -1.21
CA SER A 46 8.70 3.29 -0.35
C SER A 46 9.05 4.56 -1.09
N ASP A 47 9.05 5.68 -0.38
CA ASP A 47 9.48 6.92 -0.99
C ASP A 47 10.42 7.63 -0.04
N THR A 48 11.13 8.62 -0.57
CA THR A 48 12.03 9.43 0.23
C THR A 48 11.49 10.84 0.39
N GLY A 49 10.18 10.93 0.50
CA GLY A 49 9.50 12.22 0.63
C GLY A 49 9.35 12.66 2.07
N THR A 50 8.24 13.32 2.34
CA THR A 50 8.04 13.96 3.64
C THR A 50 7.78 12.99 4.77
N GLY A 51 7.35 11.77 4.46
CA GLY A 51 7.00 10.83 5.49
C GLY A 51 5.64 11.13 6.12
N ILE A 52 5.25 10.27 7.05
CA ILE A 52 3.97 10.39 7.74
C ILE A 52 4.25 10.26 9.23
N PRO A 53 3.84 11.25 10.03
CA PRO A 53 4.05 11.15 11.47
C PRO A 53 3.42 9.89 12.04
N LEU A 54 4.06 9.31 13.04
CA LEU A 54 3.60 8.06 13.62
C LEU A 54 2.14 8.13 14.05
N GLU A 55 1.76 9.21 14.68
CA GLU A 55 0.40 9.32 15.20
C GLU A 55 -0.64 9.39 14.10
N LYS A 56 -0.21 9.63 12.87
CA LYS A 56 -1.15 9.70 11.75
C LYS A 56 -1.13 8.48 10.84
N GLN A 57 -0.22 7.56 11.07
CA GLN A 57 -0.05 6.45 10.15
C GLN A 57 -1.26 5.54 10.07
N LYS A 58 -1.97 5.36 11.18
CA LYS A 58 -3.17 4.55 11.16
C LYS A 58 -4.33 5.28 10.51
N LEU A 59 -4.28 6.59 10.50
CA LEU A 59 -5.39 7.40 10.01
C LEU A 59 -5.37 7.57 8.50
N VAL A 60 -4.25 7.29 7.85
CA VAL A 60 -4.14 7.57 6.41
C VAL A 60 -5.13 6.76 5.58
N PHE A 61 -5.61 5.64 6.12
CA PHE A 61 -6.54 4.79 5.39
C PHE A 61 -7.99 5.12 5.68
N GLU A 62 -8.23 6.08 6.55
CA GLU A 62 -9.60 6.49 6.87
C GLU A 62 -10.12 7.39 5.76
N ARG A 63 -11.39 7.28 5.49
CA ARG A 63 -11.99 8.13 4.46
C ARG A 63 -12.07 9.55 4.98
N PHE A 64 -11.70 10.47 4.10
CA PHE A 64 -11.81 11.90 4.40
C PHE A 64 -10.96 12.31 5.59
N GLU A 65 -9.89 11.60 5.82
CA GLU A 65 -8.99 11.95 6.91
C GLU A 65 -8.29 13.27 6.59
N LYS A 66 -7.95 14.01 7.61
CA LYS A 66 -7.30 15.29 7.43
C LYS A 66 -5.97 15.20 6.72
N LEU A 67 -5.34 14.07 6.76
CA LEU A 67 -4.11 13.88 6.04
C LEU A 67 -4.30 14.13 4.56
N ASN A 68 -5.52 14.04 4.09
CA ASN A 68 -5.82 14.29 2.70
C ASN A 68 -5.52 15.71 2.30
N GLU A 69 -5.38 16.59 3.25
CA GLU A 69 -5.00 17.95 2.96
C GLU A 69 -3.63 18.00 2.28
N TYR A 70 -2.81 17.02 2.57
CA TYR A 70 -1.49 16.95 1.95
C TYR A 70 -1.54 16.31 0.58
N VAL A 71 -2.54 15.51 0.36
CA VAL A 71 -2.56 14.68 -0.83
C VAL A 71 -3.12 15.40 -2.03
N GLN A 72 -3.96 16.36 -1.84
CA GLN A 72 -4.56 17.08 -2.95
C GLN A 72 -5.42 16.21 -3.84
N GLY A 73 -5.81 15.08 -3.36
CA GLY A 73 -6.63 14.20 -4.16
C GLY A 73 -7.98 14.05 -3.53
N THR A 74 -8.66 13.00 -3.91
CA THR A 74 -9.97 12.74 -3.36
C THR A 74 -9.93 12.31 -1.92
N GLY A 75 -8.78 11.84 -1.47
CA GLY A 75 -8.68 11.27 -0.15
C GLY A 75 -9.29 9.89 -0.04
N LEU A 76 -9.70 9.34 -1.16
CA LEU A 76 -10.31 8.01 -1.15
C LEU A 76 -9.36 6.92 -1.59
N GLY A 77 -8.25 7.29 -2.24
CA GLY A 77 -7.36 6.30 -2.81
C GLY A 77 -6.84 5.29 -1.79
N LEU A 78 -6.38 5.78 -0.65
CA LEU A 78 -5.81 4.89 0.35
C LEU A 78 -6.90 4.07 1.07
N SER A 79 -8.05 4.67 1.33
CA SER A 79 -9.12 3.91 1.94
C SER A 79 -9.62 2.81 1.01
N ILE A 80 -9.65 3.08 -0.28
CA ILE A 80 -10.04 2.06 -1.25
C ILE A 80 -9.00 0.96 -1.28
N CYS A 81 -7.72 1.31 -1.20
CA CYS A 81 -6.67 0.31 -1.14
C CYS A 81 -6.88 -0.62 0.05
N LYS A 82 -7.20 -0.06 1.20
CA LYS A 82 -7.41 -0.88 2.38
C LYS A 82 -8.60 -1.82 2.19
N LEU A 83 -9.71 -1.31 1.68
CA LEU A 83 -10.86 -2.15 1.45
C LEU A 83 -10.55 -3.26 0.45
N THR A 84 -9.81 -2.94 -0.59
CA THR A 84 -9.47 -3.93 -1.61
C THR A 84 -8.56 -5.01 -1.05
N VAL A 85 -7.54 -4.60 -0.30
CA VAL A 85 -6.60 -5.56 0.29
C VAL A 85 -7.33 -6.47 1.27
N GLU A 86 -8.22 -5.91 2.07
CA GLU A 86 -8.94 -6.72 3.04
C GLU A 86 -9.88 -7.71 2.37
N LYS A 87 -10.39 -7.38 1.20
CA LYS A 87 -11.27 -8.30 0.49
C LYS A 87 -10.55 -9.57 0.06
N TRP A 88 -9.29 -9.50 -0.21
CA TRP A 88 -8.57 -10.71 -0.57
C TRP A 88 -7.86 -11.35 0.62
N GLY A 89 -8.14 -10.85 1.83
CA GLY A 89 -7.63 -11.47 3.03
C GLY A 89 -6.27 -10.97 3.46
N GLY A 90 -5.82 -9.84 2.92
CA GLY A 90 -4.53 -9.30 3.29
C GLY A 90 -4.64 -8.15 4.26
N GLU A 91 -3.50 -7.52 4.50
CA GLU A 91 -3.40 -6.36 5.39
C GLU A 91 -2.60 -5.28 4.69
N ILE A 92 -2.85 -4.03 5.08
CA ILE A 92 -2.10 -2.90 4.57
C ILE A 92 -1.79 -1.98 5.74
N TRP A 93 -0.55 -1.43 5.75
CA TRP A 93 -0.16 -0.54 6.83
C TRP A 93 1.01 0.32 6.36
N VAL A 94 1.32 1.34 7.17
CA VAL A 94 2.52 2.17 6.97
C VAL A 94 3.59 1.63 7.90
N ASP A 95 4.78 1.41 7.36
CA ASP A 95 5.88 0.83 8.14
C ASP A 95 6.45 1.87 9.08
N PRO A 96 6.26 1.72 10.39
CA PRO A 96 6.73 2.74 11.33
C PRO A 96 8.24 2.77 11.50
N GLY A 97 8.92 1.73 11.06
CA GLY A 97 10.37 1.67 11.18
C GLY A 97 11.11 2.34 10.02
N TYR A 98 10.39 2.73 8.99
CA TYR A 98 11.01 3.36 7.84
C TYR A 98 10.95 4.87 8.02
N THR A 99 12.12 5.51 8.08
CA THR A 99 12.17 6.93 8.43
C THR A 99 12.72 7.84 7.33
N ASP A 100 13.04 7.28 6.17
CA ASP A 100 13.54 8.10 5.06
C ASP A 100 12.43 8.75 4.25
N GLY A 101 11.21 8.50 4.62
CA GLY A 101 10.02 8.97 3.94
C GLY A 101 8.88 8.13 4.44
N ALA A 102 8.07 7.60 3.52
CA ALA A 102 6.99 6.71 3.89
C ALA A 102 7.12 5.40 3.15
N ARG A 103 6.75 4.33 3.82
CA ARG A 103 6.71 3.01 3.20
C ARG A 103 5.37 2.38 3.50
N PHE A 104 4.62 2.11 2.44
CA PHE A 104 3.35 1.40 2.54
C PHE A 104 3.59 -0.06 2.24
N VAL A 105 3.07 -0.93 3.08
CA VAL A 105 3.23 -2.37 2.91
C VAL A 105 1.85 -3.00 2.84
N PHE A 106 1.66 -3.92 1.91
CA PHE A 106 0.43 -4.70 1.91
C PHE A 106 0.76 -6.14 1.53
N THR A 107 -0.14 -7.04 1.91
CA THR A 107 0.08 -8.46 1.68
C THR A 107 -1.00 -9.02 0.78
N HIS A 108 -0.65 -10.07 0.07
CA HIS A 108 -1.58 -10.82 -0.76
C HIS A 108 -1.32 -12.29 -0.49
N PRO A 109 -2.36 -13.09 -0.27
CA PRO A 109 -2.14 -14.52 -0.05
C PRO A 109 -1.46 -15.16 -1.25
N LEU A 110 -0.59 -16.10 -0.97
CA LEU A 110 0.00 -16.91 -2.02
C LEU A 110 -1.08 -17.86 -2.49
N ASP A 111 -1.62 -17.58 -3.66
CA ASP A 111 -2.73 -18.35 -4.16
C ASP A 111 -2.21 -19.47 -4.97
N ILE A 112 -1.94 -20.51 -4.35
CA ILE A 112 -1.40 -21.57 -5.03
C ILE A 112 -2.26 -22.67 -5.20
N GLU A 113 -2.97 -22.65 -4.84
CA GLU A 113 -3.61 -23.52 -5.09
C GLU A 113 -4.36 -23.70 -5.90
N GLN A 114 -4.31 -23.56 -6.17
CA GLN A 114 -5.04 -23.59 -6.76
C GLN A 114 -4.94 -24.49 -7.54
N PRO A 115 -4.80 -25.14 -7.47
CA PRO A 115 -4.74 -25.79 -8.09
C PRO A 115 -5.23 -26.55 -8.63
N LYS A 116 -5.35 -26.72 -8.58
CA LYS A 116 -5.71 -27.28 -8.89
C LYS A 116 -6.04 -27.78 -9.35
N LYS A 117 -5.94 -27.93 -9.40
CA LYS A 117 -6.13 -28.28 -9.71
C LYS A 117 -6.34 -28.71 -10.05
#